data_195392d489bdbaa31212e715abb24450
#
_entry.id   195392d489bdbaa31212e715abb24450
#
_cell.length_a   1.000
_cell.length_b   1.000
_cell.length_c   1.000
_cell.angle_alpha   90.00
_cell.angle_beta   90.00
_cell.angle_gamma   90.00
#
_symmetry.space_group_name_H-M   'P 1'
#
loop_
_entity.id
_entity.type
_entity.pdbx_description
1 polymer ?
#
loop_
_entity_poly.entity_id
_entity_poly.type
_entity_poly.pdbx_seq_one_letter_code
_entity_poly.pdbx_strand_id
1 'polypeptide(L)'
;MTEQIRLILADDHAVVRQGIRRFLEEDPAIDVIAEASDGAEAVRLVEEHRPDVAVLDIRMPEVTGVEATRRIKARFPDTRVLILTAYDDDPYVFALLEAGADGYVLKTASADQLIDAVRTVYRGESALSPEVASKVVRQATGRRPAGAADQIEPLTPREIDVLRLVAQGMTNRQVGQELGISHRTVQGHLASIYDKLEVNSRTEAVTEGLKRGWIVIE
;
A
#
# COMPACT_ATOMS: atom_id res chain seq x y z
N MET A 1 15.51 27.40 18.75
CA MET A 1 14.41 26.45 19.06
C MET A 1 14.22 25.63 17.79
N THR A 2 14.58 24.37 17.81
CA THR A 2 14.30 23.47 16.67
C THR A 2 12.79 23.33 16.58
N GLU A 3 12.22 23.69 15.44
CA GLU A 3 10.81 23.52 15.14
C GLU A 3 10.50 22.03 15.15
N GLN A 4 9.62 21.58 16.02
CA GLN A 4 9.23 20.17 16.14
C GLN A 4 8.20 19.86 15.05
N ILE A 5 8.35 18.73 14.39
CA ILE A 5 7.40 18.19 13.42
C ILE A 5 6.23 17.58 14.19
N ARG A 6 5.08 18.21 14.12
CA ARG A 6 3.84 17.73 14.76
C ARG A 6 3.19 16.67 13.87
N LEU A 7 3.04 15.46 14.41
CA LEU A 7 2.62 14.30 13.65
C LEU A 7 1.42 13.61 14.30
N ILE A 8 0.47 13.14 13.48
CA ILE A 8 -0.53 12.14 13.89
C ILE A 8 -0.21 10.80 13.27
N LEU A 9 -0.52 9.72 14.00
CA LEU A 9 -0.28 8.34 13.58
C LEU A 9 -1.60 7.57 13.58
N ALA A 10 -1.94 6.91 12.46
CA ALA A 10 -3.14 6.10 12.32
C ALA A 10 -2.82 4.68 11.86
N ASP A 11 -3.24 3.69 12.65
CA ASP A 11 -3.10 2.26 12.39
C ASP A 11 -4.13 1.52 13.23
N ASP A 12 -4.85 0.55 12.68
CA ASP A 12 -5.87 -0.20 13.42
C ASP A 12 -5.28 -1.23 14.41
N HIS A 13 -3.98 -1.56 14.27
CA HIS A 13 -3.28 -2.50 15.13
C HIS A 13 -2.55 -1.77 16.25
N ALA A 14 -3.10 -1.76 17.47
CA ALA A 14 -2.54 -1.03 18.61
C ALA A 14 -1.06 -1.35 18.92
N VAL A 15 -0.64 -2.61 18.80
CA VAL A 15 0.76 -3.02 19.06
C VAL A 15 1.71 -2.46 18.01
N VAL A 16 1.29 -2.46 16.73
CA VAL A 16 2.05 -1.88 15.61
C VAL A 16 2.16 -0.38 15.81
N ARG A 17 1.04 0.29 16.08
CA ARG A 17 0.98 1.73 16.32
C ARG A 17 1.92 2.17 17.45
N GLN A 18 1.91 1.46 18.59
CA GLN A 18 2.84 1.72 19.70
C GLN A 18 4.31 1.53 19.30
N GLY A 19 4.60 0.51 18.48
CA GLY A 19 5.96 0.27 17.99
C GLY A 19 6.44 1.40 17.07
N ILE A 20 5.60 1.82 16.11
CA ILE A 20 5.88 2.92 15.20
C ILE A 20 6.06 4.23 15.97
N ARG A 21 5.19 4.52 16.93
CA ARG A 21 5.32 5.69 17.79
C ARG A 21 6.68 5.76 18.46
N ARG A 22 7.13 4.65 19.08
CA ARG A 22 8.44 4.60 19.74
C ARG A 22 9.59 4.88 18.78
N PHE A 23 9.53 4.36 17.55
CA PHE A 23 10.54 4.64 16.53
C PHE A 23 10.56 6.12 16.14
N LEU A 24 9.40 6.75 15.97
CA LEU A 24 9.31 8.16 15.64
C LEU A 24 9.83 9.06 16.76
N GLU A 25 9.52 8.71 18.02
CA GLU A 25 9.95 9.45 19.22
C GLU A 25 11.45 9.27 19.56
N GLU A 26 12.18 8.39 18.86
CA GLU A 26 13.66 8.34 18.93
C GLU A 26 14.29 9.63 18.36
N ASP A 27 13.57 10.34 17.50
CA ASP A 27 13.96 11.65 17.01
C ASP A 27 13.28 12.77 17.82
N PRO A 28 14.03 13.55 18.63
CA PRO A 28 13.46 14.60 19.46
C PRO A 28 12.83 15.76 18.66
N ALA A 29 13.04 15.81 17.34
CA ALA A 29 12.40 16.76 16.45
C ALA A 29 11.00 16.31 16.00
N ILE A 30 10.57 15.09 16.29
CA ILE A 30 9.24 14.55 15.95
C ILE A 30 8.39 14.46 17.23
N ASP A 31 7.19 15.03 17.17
CA ASP A 31 6.20 14.98 18.25
C ASP A 31 4.92 14.28 17.75
N VAL A 32 4.65 13.08 18.25
CA VAL A 32 3.41 12.33 17.95
C VAL A 32 2.29 12.85 18.84
N ILE A 33 1.60 13.89 18.36
CA ILE A 33 0.59 14.66 19.12
C ILE A 33 -0.75 13.93 19.29
N ALA A 34 -1.08 12.98 18.41
CA ALA A 34 -2.30 12.18 18.51
C ALA A 34 -2.18 10.85 17.76
N GLU A 35 -2.99 9.88 18.15
CA GLU A 35 -3.10 8.56 17.53
C GLU A 35 -4.55 8.28 17.14
N ALA A 36 -4.74 7.58 16.00
CA ALA A 36 -6.03 7.12 15.51
C ALA A 36 -6.04 5.60 15.31
N SER A 37 -7.20 4.99 15.47
CA SER A 37 -7.44 3.56 15.23
C SER A 37 -8.11 3.27 13.88
N ASP A 38 -8.57 4.31 13.18
CA ASP A 38 -9.21 4.24 11.87
C ASP A 38 -9.05 5.55 11.09
N GLY A 39 -9.41 5.50 9.81
CA GLY A 39 -9.25 6.65 8.91
C GLY A 39 -10.21 7.80 9.19
N ALA A 40 -11.40 7.54 9.75
CA ALA A 40 -12.35 8.61 10.09
C ALA A 40 -11.84 9.42 11.29
N GLU A 41 -11.32 8.72 12.29
CA GLU A 41 -10.66 9.33 13.44
C GLU A 41 -9.42 10.13 13.01
N ALA A 42 -8.59 9.58 12.10
CA ALA A 42 -7.43 10.27 11.56
C ALA A 42 -7.81 11.61 10.91
N VAL A 43 -8.85 11.64 10.06
CA VAL A 43 -9.34 12.88 9.43
C VAL A 43 -9.81 13.88 10.48
N ARG A 44 -10.55 13.45 11.50
CA ARG A 44 -11.01 14.31 12.59
C ARG A 44 -9.84 14.91 13.38
N LEU A 45 -8.82 14.11 13.71
CA LEU A 45 -7.64 14.57 14.42
C LEU A 45 -6.81 15.56 13.59
N VAL A 46 -6.71 15.37 12.28
CA VAL A 46 -6.08 16.36 11.37
C VAL A 46 -6.84 17.69 11.41
N GLU A 47 -8.18 17.64 11.40
CA GLU A 47 -9.00 18.85 11.48
C GLU A 47 -8.80 19.61 12.80
N GLU A 48 -8.71 18.87 13.90
CA GLU A 48 -8.59 19.43 15.26
C GLU A 48 -7.19 19.99 15.54
N HIS A 49 -6.16 19.22 15.20
CA HIS A 49 -4.78 19.50 15.61
C HIS A 49 -3.93 20.20 14.56
N ARG A 50 -4.35 20.18 13.28
CA ARG A 50 -3.57 20.73 12.16
C ARG A 50 -2.10 20.30 12.21
N PRO A 51 -1.81 18.99 12.13
CA PRO A 51 -0.44 18.50 12.15
C PRO A 51 0.30 18.85 10.88
N ASP A 52 1.63 18.83 10.97
CA ASP A 52 2.49 18.97 9.79
C ASP A 52 2.45 17.70 8.94
N VAL A 53 2.45 16.53 9.59
CA VAL A 53 2.48 15.22 8.93
C VAL A 53 1.39 14.31 9.50
N ALA A 54 0.70 13.58 8.63
CA ALA A 54 -0.17 12.46 8.98
C ALA A 54 0.46 11.16 8.46
N VAL A 55 0.80 10.24 9.34
CA VAL A 55 1.26 8.88 9.01
C VAL A 55 0.07 7.94 9.09
N LEU A 56 -0.30 7.32 7.97
CA LEU A 56 -1.53 6.54 7.86
C LEU A 56 -1.24 5.12 7.37
N ASP A 57 -1.82 4.11 8.02
CA ASP A 57 -1.92 2.77 7.42
C ASP A 57 -2.95 2.77 6.28
N ILE A 58 -2.75 1.89 5.30
CA ILE A 58 -3.70 1.71 4.19
C ILE A 58 -4.96 1.02 4.65
N ARG A 59 -4.81 -0.05 5.44
CA ARG A 59 -5.92 -0.95 5.80
C ARG A 59 -6.43 -0.62 7.19
N MET A 60 -7.38 0.27 7.23
CA MET A 60 -8.11 0.60 8.46
C MET A 60 -9.61 0.33 8.26
N PRO A 61 -10.35 -0.01 9.34
CA PRO A 61 -11.79 -0.19 9.29
C PRO A 61 -12.51 1.12 8.95
N GLU A 62 -13.76 1.01 8.48
CA GLU A 62 -14.66 2.11 8.11
C GLU A 62 -14.12 3.02 7.00
N VAL A 63 -13.02 3.74 7.24
CA VAL A 63 -12.39 4.63 6.27
C VAL A 63 -10.95 4.17 6.04
N THR A 64 -10.66 3.73 4.82
CA THR A 64 -9.31 3.29 4.44
C THR A 64 -8.32 4.46 4.41
N GLY A 65 -7.00 4.15 4.49
CA GLY A 65 -5.96 5.17 4.36
C GLY A 65 -6.01 5.94 3.03
N VAL A 66 -6.44 5.29 1.94
CA VAL A 66 -6.64 5.96 0.63
C VAL A 66 -7.72 7.04 0.73
N GLU A 67 -8.87 6.68 1.29
CA GLU A 67 -9.98 7.63 1.44
C GLU A 67 -9.66 8.72 2.47
N ALA A 68 -8.99 8.37 3.58
CA ALA A 68 -8.51 9.34 4.56
C ALA A 68 -7.55 10.35 3.91
N THR A 69 -6.58 9.87 3.11
CA THR A 69 -5.64 10.71 2.35
C THR A 69 -6.39 11.70 1.46
N ARG A 70 -7.36 11.21 0.67
CA ARG A 70 -8.17 12.06 -0.22
C ARG A 70 -8.91 13.16 0.55
N ARG A 71 -9.54 12.81 1.67
CA ARG A 71 -10.26 13.77 2.52
C ARG A 71 -9.33 14.79 3.16
N ILE A 72 -8.18 14.36 3.66
CA ILE A 72 -7.16 15.24 4.25
C ILE A 72 -6.64 16.22 3.19
N LYS A 73 -6.20 15.72 2.04
CA LYS A 73 -5.63 16.58 0.99
C LYS A 73 -6.64 17.58 0.39
N ALA A 74 -7.92 17.18 0.31
CA ALA A 74 -8.98 18.08 -0.17
C ALA A 74 -9.28 19.24 0.80
N ARG A 75 -9.15 19.03 2.12
CA ARG A 75 -9.54 20.02 3.15
C ARG A 75 -8.35 20.67 3.84
N PHE A 76 -7.21 19.98 3.90
CA PHE A 76 -6.00 20.37 4.62
C PHE A 76 -4.76 20.14 3.76
N PRO A 77 -4.60 20.85 2.63
CA PRO A 77 -3.53 20.60 1.65
C PRO A 77 -2.12 20.80 2.22
N ASP A 78 -1.98 21.58 3.29
CA ASP A 78 -0.70 21.83 3.95
C ASP A 78 -0.23 20.63 4.79
N THR A 79 -1.15 19.78 5.29
CA THR A 79 -0.80 18.55 6.00
C THR A 79 -0.20 17.55 5.02
N ARG A 80 1.03 17.14 5.27
CA ARG A 80 1.71 16.09 4.49
C ARG A 80 1.18 14.72 4.88
N VAL A 81 1.03 13.85 3.90
CA VAL A 81 0.54 12.49 4.15
C VAL A 81 1.60 11.46 3.77
N LEU A 82 2.08 10.71 4.75
CA LEU A 82 2.99 9.59 4.60
C LEU A 82 2.21 8.29 4.82
N ILE A 83 2.23 7.41 3.83
CA ILE A 83 1.59 6.11 3.92
C ILE A 83 2.57 5.08 4.48
N LEU A 84 2.12 4.33 5.46
CA LEU A 84 2.86 3.23 6.06
C LEU A 84 2.09 1.93 5.85
N THR A 85 2.68 0.96 5.19
CA THR A 85 2.00 -0.29 4.81
C THR A 85 2.83 -1.53 5.05
N ALA A 86 2.16 -2.64 5.32
CA ALA A 86 2.81 -3.96 5.42
C ALA A 86 3.15 -4.59 4.05
N TYR A 87 2.65 -4.01 2.96
CA TYR A 87 2.71 -4.60 1.62
C TYR A 87 3.14 -3.57 0.59
N ASP A 88 3.89 -4.04 -0.39
CA ASP A 88 4.22 -3.34 -1.63
C ASP A 88 3.14 -3.54 -2.73
N ASP A 89 1.89 -3.77 -2.32
CA ASP A 89 0.76 -4.06 -3.21
C ASP A 89 0.49 -2.91 -4.18
N ASP A 90 0.85 -3.09 -5.43
CA ASP A 90 0.76 -2.12 -6.52
C ASP A 90 -0.59 -1.39 -6.67
N PRO A 91 -1.77 -2.03 -6.49
CA PRO A 91 -3.05 -1.35 -6.70
C PRO A 91 -3.27 -0.15 -5.76
N TYR A 92 -2.71 -0.19 -4.56
CA TYR A 92 -2.88 0.88 -3.58
C TYR A 92 -1.90 2.03 -3.77
N VAL A 93 -0.69 1.76 -4.29
CA VAL A 93 0.34 2.79 -4.52
C VAL A 93 -0.20 3.88 -5.44
N PHE A 94 -0.81 3.49 -6.57
CA PHE A 94 -1.36 4.46 -7.53
C PHE A 94 -2.57 5.21 -6.99
N ALA A 95 -3.50 4.49 -6.36
CA ALA A 95 -4.66 5.11 -5.73
C ALA A 95 -4.27 6.14 -4.65
N LEU A 96 -3.17 5.89 -3.93
CA LEU A 96 -2.65 6.79 -2.90
C LEU A 96 -1.94 8.00 -3.49
N LEU A 97 -1.17 7.83 -4.57
CA LEU A 97 -0.56 8.95 -5.28
C LEU A 97 -1.63 9.84 -5.94
N GLU A 98 -2.66 9.24 -6.56
CA GLU A 98 -3.83 9.98 -7.08
C GLU A 98 -4.62 10.67 -5.97
N ALA A 99 -4.67 10.10 -4.76
CA ALA A 99 -5.26 10.74 -3.59
C ALA A 99 -4.40 11.90 -3.04
N GLY A 100 -3.16 12.05 -3.51
CA GLY A 100 -2.24 13.12 -3.15
C GLY A 100 -1.31 12.79 -1.97
N ALA A 101 -1.02 11.51 -1.71
CA ALA A 101 -0.01 11.13 -0.71
C ALA A 101 1.36 11.70 -1.08
N ASP A 102 2.08 12.23 -0.09
CA ASP A 102 3.42 12.83 -0.28
C ASP A 102 4.53 11.79 -0.16
N GLY A 103 4.25 10.64 0.49
CA GLY A 103 5.24 9.57 0.63
C GLY A 103 4.61 8.21 0.91
N TYR A 104 5.45 7.17 0.74
CA TYR A 104 5.06 5.78 0.90
C TYR A 104 6.23 4.97 1.46
N VAL A 105 6.05 4.33 2.60
CA VAL A 105 7.06 3.54 3.32
C VAL A 105 6.48 2.19 3.73
N LEU A 106 7.29 1.15 3.67
CA LEU A 106 6.91 -0.17 4.16
C LEU A 106 7.04 -0.26 5.69
N LYS A 107 6.14 -0.96 6.36
CA LYS A 107 6.20 -1.25 7.81
C LYS A 107 7.42 -2.13 8.19
N THR A 108 8.14 -2.66 7.20
CA THR A 108 9.40 -3.38 7.38
C THR A 108 10.63 -2.46 7.37
N ALA A 109 10.44 -1.17 7.10
CA ALA A 109 11.50 -0.17 7.15
C ALA A 109 12.07 -0.04 8.57
N SER A 110 13.35 0.31 8.66
CA SER A 110 13.99 0.62 9.95
C SER A 110 13.46 1.94 10.53
N ALA A 111 13.70 2.15 11.83
CA ALA A 111 13.36 3.42 12.49
C ALA A 111 13.99 4.62 11.76
N ASP A 112 15.26 4.54 11.39
CA ASP A 112 15.96 5.59 10.65
C ASP A 112 15.29 5.91 9.31
N GLN A 113 14.90 4.88 8.55
CA GLN A 113 14.22 5.06 7.27
C GLN A 113 12.85 5.72 7.42
N LEU A 114 12.11 5.38 8.48
CA LEU A 114 10.82 5.99 8.77
C LEU A 114 10.97 7.46 9.18
N ILE A 115 11.93 7.76 10.06
CA ILE A 115 12.25 9.12 10.50
C ILE A 115 12.68 9.98 9.31
N ASP A 116 13.57 9.46 8.45
CA ASP A 116 14.02 10.16 7.25
C ASP A 116 12.86 10.44 6.28
N ALA A 117 11.93 9.49 6.12
CA ALA A 117 10.75 9.67 5.29
C ALA A 117 9.82 10.78 5.84
N VAL A 118 9.59 10.80 7.16
CA VAL A 118 8.81 11.88 7.81
C VAL A 118 9.47 13.24 7.57
N ARG A 119 10.77 13.36 7.76
CA ARG A 119 11.52 14.59 7.51
C ARG A 119 11.47 15.02 6.05
N THR A 120 11.52 14.06 5.13
CA THR A 120 11.46 14.29 3.69
C THR A 120 10.10 14.86 3.28
N VAL A 121 8.99 14.24 3.70
CA VAL A 121 7.65 14.77 3.38
C VAL A 121 7.38 16.09 4.08
N TYR A 122 7.89 16.31 5.30
CA TYR A 122 7.78 17.59 6.00
C TYR A 122 8.41 18.73 5.20
N ARG A 123 9.55 18.52 4.55
CA ARG A 123 10.18 19.51 3.66
C ARG A 123 9.45 19.72 2.33
N GLY A 124 8.38 18.97 2.08
CA GLY A 124 7.63 19.03 0.84
C GLY A 124 8.22 18.19 -0.31
N GLU A 125 9.15 17.33 0.01
CA GLU A 125 9.76 16.39 -0.94
C GLU A 125 9.00 15.05 -0.90
N SER A 126 9.07 14.26 -1.99
CA SER A 126 8.43 12.95 -2.02
C SER A 126 9.30 11.86 -1.39
N ALA A 127 8.76 11.14 -0.41
CA ALA A 127 9.42 9.99 0.22
C ALA A 127 8.88 8.68 -0.37
N LEU A 128 9.54 8.16 -1.39
CA LEU A 128 9.22 6.87 -2.01
C LEU A 128 10.38 5.91 -1.84
N SER A 129 10.12 4.67 -1.41
CA SER A 129 11.15 3.64 -1.45
C SER A 129 11.57 3.37 -2.91
N PRO A 130 12.81 2.89 -3.17
CA PRO A 130 13.28 2.60 -4.54
C PRO A 130 12.34 1.66 -5.30
N GLU A 131 11.73 0.69 -4.61
CA GLU A 131 10.77 -0.27 -5.17
C GLU A 131 9.51 0.45 -5.66
N VAL A 132 8.94 1.31 -4.81
CA VAL A 132 7.75 2.11 -5.13
C VAL A 132 8.05 3.12 -6.23
N ALA A 133 9.18 3.82 -6.14
CA ALA A 133 9.60 4.78 -7.17
C ALA A 133 9.76 4.11 -8.54
N SER A 134 10.34 2.91 -8.60
CA SER A 134 10.47 2.14 -9.85
C SER A 134 9.11 1.79 -10.46
N LYS A 135 8.11 1.45 -9.63
CA LYS A 135 6.74 1.15 -10.07
C LYS A 135 6.05 2.40 -10.63
N VAL A 136 6.17 3.51 -9.92
CA VAL A 136 5.61 4.81 -10.35
C VAL A 136 6.19 5.24 -11.71
N VAL A 137 7.51 5.17 -11.86
CA VAL A 137 8.17 5.53 -13.12
C VAL A 137 7.73 4.62 -14.26
N ARG A 138 7.61 3.32 -14.05
CA ARG A 138 7.12 2.37 -15.06
C ARG A 138 5.73 2.76 -15.56
N GLN A 139 4.83 3.09 -14.67
CA GLN A 139 3.46 3.45 -15.05
C GLN A 139 3.36 4.84 -15.69
N ALA A 140 4.06 5.84 -15.14
CA ALA A 140 4.02 7.20 -15.67
C ALA A 140 4.63 7.33 -17.06
N THR A 141 5.63 6.50 -17.36
CA THR A 141 6.34 6.58 -18.66
C THR A 141 5.73 5.69 -19.72
N GLY A 142 4.81 4.80 -19.40
CA GLY A 142 4.34 3.74 -20.31
C GLY A 142 5.50 2.89 -20.85
N ARG A 143 6.69 3.05 -20.26
CA ARG A 143 7.91 2.40 -20.72
C ARG A 143 7.98 0.98 -20.16
N ARG A 144 7.62 0.03 -20.99
CA ARG A 144 8.26 -1.29 -20.92
C ARG A 144 9.77 -1.10 -21.03
N PRO A 145 10.60 -1.84 -20.30
CA PRO A 145 12.05 -1.85 -20.54
C PRO A 145 12.26 -2.12 -22.03
N ALA A 146 12.99 -1.25 -22.71
CA ALA A 146 13.42 -1.49 -24.08
C ALA A 146 14.34 -2.73 -24.07
N GLY A 147 13.79 -3.88 -24.45
CA GLY A 147 14.50 -5.17 -24.47
C GLY A 147 13.69 -6.38 -24.02
N ALA A 148 12.49 -6.20 -23.46
CA ALA A 148 11.58 -7.32 -23.15
C ALA A 148 10.44 -7.35 -24.16
N ALA A 149 10.78 -7.54 -25.44
CA ALA A 149 9.81 -8.03 -26.42
C ALA A 149 9.45 -9.47 -26.02
N ASP A 150 8.16 -9.68 -25.74
CA ASP A 150 7.50 -10.99 -25.67
C ASP A 150 7.99 -12.05 -24.64
N GLN A 151 8.53 -11.66 -23.49
CA GLN A 151 8.63 -12.61 -22.38
C GLN A 151 7.74 -12.14 -21.22
N ILE A 152 6.43 -12.38 -21.39
CA ILE A 152 5.51 -12.43 -20.25
C ILE A 152 6.00 -13.59 -19.39
N GLU A 153 6.40 -13.29 -18.15
CA GLU A 153 6.82 -14.34 -17.23
C GLU A 153 5.66 -15.33 -17.06
N PRO A 154 5.82 -16.60 -17.47
CA PRO A 154 4.71 -17.55 -17.43
C PRO A 154 4.29 -17.77 -15.98
N LEU A 155 2.99 -17.97 -15.77
CA LEU A 155 2.51 -18.36 -14.45
C LEU A 155 3.17 -19.68 -14.05
N THR A 156 3.61 -19.76 -12.81
CA THR A 156 4.09 -21.02 -12.22
C THR A 156 2.94 -22.03 -12.15
N PRO A 157 3.23 -23.35 -12.11
CA PRO A 157 2.19 -24.37 -11.94
C PRO A 157 1.25 -24.07 -10.76
N ARG A 158 1.81 -23.53 -9.66
CA ARG A 158 1.03 -23.19 -8.46
C ARG A 158 0.10 -21.98 -8.67
N GLU A 159 0.54 -21.00 -9.42
CA GLU A 159 -0.29 -19.84 -9.80
C GLU A 159 -1.40 -20.23 -10.76
N ILE A 160 -1.15 -21.17 -11.68
CA ILE A 160 -2.18 -21.74 -12.57
C ILE A 160 -3.24 -22.48 -11.76
N ASP A 161 -2.86 -23.29 -10.76
CA ASP A 161 -3.81 -23.98 -9.88
C ASP A 161 -4.68 -23.00 -9.10
N VAL A 162 -4.06 -21.97 -8.54
CA VAL A 162 -4.80 -20.89 -7.86
C VAL A 162 -5.78 -20.21 -8.83
N LEU A 163 -5.33 -19.80 -10.01
CA LEU A 163 -6.15 -19.11 -11.00
C LEU A 163 -7.30 -19.96 -11.50
N ARG A 164 -7.11 -21.28 -11.66
CA ARG A 164 -8.15 -22.23 -12.07
C ARG A 164 -9.28 -22.30 -11.03
N LEU A 165 -8.95 -22.45 -9.74
CA LEU A 165 -9.94 -22.48 -8.67
C LEU A 165 -10.65 -21.14 -8.49
N VAL A 166 -9.92 -20.05 -8.73
CA VAL A 166 -10.47 -18.70 -8.77
C VAL A 166 -11.48 -18.53 -9.91
N ALA A 167 -11.23 -19.10 -11.07
CA ALA A 167 -12.14 -19.10 -12.22
C ALA A 167 -13.44 -19.88 -11.96
N GLN A 168 -13.38 -20.89 -11.09
CA GLN A 168 -14.55 -21.63 -10.61
C GLN A 168 -15.38 -20.86 -9.54
N GLY A 169 -15.03 -19.62 -9.25
CA GLY A 169 -15.73 -18.74 -8.30
C GLY A 169 -15.37 -18.98 -6.82
N MET A 170 -14.36 -19.79 -6.52
CA MET A 170 -13.97 -20.06 -5.14
C MET A 170 -13.37 -18.84 -4.44
N THR A 171 -13.72 -18.62 -3.19
CA THR A 171 -13.10 -17.60 -2.33
C THR A 171 -11.66 -17.99 -1.97
N ASN A 172 -10.82 -17.04 -1.58
CA ASN A 172 -9.42 -17.32 -1.18
C ASN A 172 -9.32 -18.37 -0.05
N ARG A 173 -10.33 -18.41 0.83
CA ARG A 173 -10.39 -19.43 1.89
C ARG A 173 -10.65 -20.83 1.34
N GLN A 174 -11.56 -20.95 0.39
CA GLN A 174 -11.87 -22.22 -0.28
C GLN A 174 -10.68 -22.70 -1.13
N VAL A 175 -10.05 -21.80 -1.90
CA VAL A 175 -8.82 -22.09 -2.63
C VAL A 175 -7.71 -22.58 -1.70
N GLY A 176 -7.56 -21.91 -0.53
CA GLY A 176 -6.58 -22.33 0.48
C GLY A 176 -6.86 -23.73 1.03
N GLN A 177 -8.11 -24.06 1.31
CA GLN A 177 -8.53 -25.39 1.75
C GLN A 177 -8.23 -26.45 0.69
N GLU A 178 -8.60 -26.20 -0.57
CA GLU A 178 -8.39 -27.12 -1.69
C GLU A 178 -6.91 -27.39 -1.96
N LEU A 179 -6.08 -26.35 -1.86
CA LEU A 179 -4.65 -26.45 -2.15
C LEU A 179 -3.77 -26.75 -0.92
N GLY A 180 -4.35 -26.90 0.27
CA GLY A 180 -3.62 -27.16 1.51
C GLY A 180 -2.71 -26.01 1.96
N ILE A 181 -3.07 -24.76 1.67
CA ILE A 181 -2.31 -23.57 2.03
C ILE A 181 -3.17 -22.53 2.76
N SER A 182 -2.53 -21.58 3.43
CA SER A 182 -3.27 -20.50 4.10
C SER A 182 -3.96 -19.58 3.08
N HIS A 183 -5.10 -18.96 3.48
CA HIS A 183 -5.75 -17.93 2.65
C HIS A 183 -4.82 -16.75 2.35
N ARG A 184 -3.87 -16.46 3.25
CA ARG A 184 -2.84 -15.44 3.09
C ARG A 184 -1.85 -15.81 1.97
N THR A 185 -1.47 -17.08 1.89
CA THR A 185 -0.62 -17.59 0.81
C THR A 185 -1.35 -17.49 -0.54
N VAL A 186 -2.66 -17.77 -0.56
CA VAL A 186 -3.49 -17.58 -1.77
C VAL A 186 -3.51 -16.12 -2.20
N GLN A 187 -3.62 -15.18 -1.26
CA GLN A 187 -3.53 -13.75 -1.57
C GLN A 187 -2.18 -13.37 -2.20
N GLY A 188 -1.08 -13.91 -1.67
CA GLY A 188 0.25 -13.69 -2.25
C GLY A 188 0.35 -14.21 -3.69
N HIS A 189 -0.18 -15.43 -3.96
CA HIS A 189 -0.22 -15.95 -5.33
C HIS A 189 -1.09 -15.10 -6.25
N LEU A 190 -2.23 -14.60 -5.78
CA LEU A 190 -3.09 -13.72 -6.59
C LEU A 190 -2.40 -12.39 -6.92
N ALA A 191 -1.68 -11.80 -5.97
CA ALA A 191 -0.91 -10.59 -6.23
C ALA A 191 0.14 -10.84 -7.33
N SER A 192 0.92 -11.93 -7.21
CA SER A 192 1.90 -12.32 -8.25
C SER A 192 1.24 -12.61 -9.61
N ILE A 193 0.05 -13.24 -9.63
CA ILE A 193 -0.72 -13.47 -10.86
C ILE A 193 -1.12 -12.13 -11.49
N TYR A 194 -1.62 -11.18 -10.70
CA TYR A 194 -2.05 -9.88 -11.21
C TYR A 194 -0.88 -9.12 -11.81
N ASP A 195 0.27 -9.15 -11.16
CA ASP A 195 1.53 -8.56 -11.66
C ASP A 195 1.94 -9.18 -13.01
N LYS A 196 2.00 -10.51 -13.07
CA LYS A 196 2.43 -11.25 -14.27
C LYS A 196 1.46 -11.11 -15.45
N LEU A 197 0.16 -10.95 -15.17
CA LEU A 197 -0.88 -10.74 -16.17
C LEU A 197 -1.11 -9.28 -16.52
N GLU A 198 -0.48 -8.36 -15.78
CA GLU A 198 -0.69 -6.91 -15.90
C GLU A 198 -2.18 -6.52 -15.75
N VAL A 199 -2.87 -7.10 -14.75
CA VAL A 199 -4.29 -6.86 -14.49
C VAL A 199 -4.52 -6.36 -13.06
N ASN A 200 -5.63 -5.66 -12.84
CA ASN A 200 -5.92 -5.01 -11.56
C ASN A 200 -7.09 -5.65 -10.79
N SER A 201 -7.69 -6.70 -11.33
CA SER A 201 -8.84 -7.33 -10.70
C SER A 201 -8.86 -8.85 -10.89
N ARG A 202 -9.56 -9.52 -9.98
CA ARG A 202 -9.81 -10.96 -10.04
C ARG A 202 -10.48 -11.38 -11.35
N THR A 203 -11.46 -10.61 -11.79
CA THR A 203 -12.21 -10.87 -13.03
C THR A 203 -11.31 -10.71 -14.26
N GLU A 204 -10.49 -9.66 -14.28
CA GLU A 204 -9.51 -9.46 -15.36
C GLU A 204 -8.48 -10.57 -15.40
N ALA A 205 -7.97 -11.04 -14.25
CA ALA A 205 -7.01 -12.15 -14.19
C ALA A 205 -7.61 -13.43 -14.78
N VAL A 206 -8.85 -13.76 -14.44
CA VAL A 206 -9.54 -14.91 -15.02
C VAL A 206 -9.74 -14.74 -16.52
N THR A 207 -10.18 -13.58 -16.97
CA THR A 207 -10.41 -13.28 -18.40
C THR A 207 -9.11 -13.40 -19.20
N GLU A 208 -8.02 -12.86 -18.66
CA GLU A 208 -6.73 -12.90 -19.33
C GLU A 208 -6.13 -14.32 -19.34
N GLY A 209 -6.31 -15.08 -18.24
CA GLY A 209 -5.91 -16.48 -18.16
C GLY A 209 -6.65 -17.37 -19.18
N LEU A 210 -7.94 -17.11 -19.41
CA LEU A 210 -8.74 -17.77 -20.44
C LEU A 210 -8.28 -17.40 -21.86
N LYS A 211 -8.06 -16.13 -22.16
CA LYS A 211 -7.58 -15.66 -23.46
C LYS A 211 -6.24 -16.25 -23.84
N ARG A 212 -5.35 -16.45 -22.86
CA ARG A 212 -4.02 -17.03 -23.05
C ARG A 212 -4.02 -18.55 -23.03
N GLY A 213 -5.15 -19.19 -22.79
CA GLY A 213 -5.28 -20.66 -22.73
C GLY A 213 -4.60 -21.30 -21.51
N TRP A 214 -4.30 -20.55 -20.46
CA TRP A 214 -3.69 -21.07 -19.23
C TRP A 214 -4.69 -21.77 -18.33
N ILE A 215 -5.95 -21.40 -18.43
CA ILE A 215 -7.08 -22.05 -17.74
C ILE A 215 -8.24 -22.27 -18.71
N VAL A 216 -9.06 -23.27 -18.43
CA VAL A 216 -10.31 -23.56 -19.14
C VAL A 216 -11.41 -23.61 -18.09
N ILE A 217 -12.57 -23.05 -18.37
CA ILE A 217 -13.78 -23.24 -17.54
C ILE A 217 -14.52 -24.43 -18.14
N GLU A 218 -14.63 -25.52 -17.36
CA GLU A 218 -15.49 -26.66 -17.69
C GLU A 218 -16.95 -26.33 -17.32
#